data_acf74d89043512e717f67e1e6260d002
#
_entry.id   acf74d89043512e717f67e1e6260d002
#
_cell.length_a   1.000
_cell.length_b   1.000
_cell.length_c   1.000
_cell.angle_alpha   90.00
_cell.angle_beta   90.00
_cell.angle_gamma   90.00
#
_symmetry.space_group_name_H-M   'P 1'
#
loop_
_entity.id
_entity.type
_entity.pdbx_description
1 polymer ?
#
loop_
_entity_poly.entity_id
_entity_poly.type
_entity_poly.pdbx_seq_one_letter_code
_entity_poly.pdbx_strand_id
1 'polypeptide(L)'
;MSAPGWASSLVWLLVGLAAFHGVLAQPVDPAVPESEQVVILYNSKVRDSRSVAAYYAERRGIPSNRLIELDCSEPTRITRDQFRTEIVEPLRRQLQKRGLARFSKQVVPATGTQPGRVRERLTHSKVRYLVLSFGMPYAILDDPRLSAHVPKEAHPLQRQSGASVENDLMLMPSDLDTFAGPAGNPFYNQTNTAGLHPGNGIFLVSRLDGPTARHAEDLVRKAARAERDGLWGRAYFDERSITEGSYKRGDDWIKGAARIVEGLGYTTYIDHSPDTLPRGFPFSEVAVYAGWYAGQPTGPFTLPTIEFAPGAIAYHLHSFSAADPRSPTQNWVGPLVA
;
A
#
# COMPACT_ATOMS: atom_id res chain seq x y z
N MET A 1 -61.59 -22.58 3.68
CA MET A 1 -60.46 -22.93 4.55
C MET A 1 -59.35 -21.97 4.25
N SER A 2 -59.09 -21.02 5.12
CA SER A 2 -58.27 -19.83 4.99
C SER A 2 -56.79 -20.14 5.31
N ALA A 3 -55.89 -19.70 4.45
CA ALA A 3 -54.46 -19.68 4.73
C ALA A 3 -54.08 -18.37 5.43
N PRO A 4 -53.17 -18.37 6.43
CA PRO A 4 -52.76 -17.15 7.10
C PRO A 4 -51.58 -16.49 6.37
N GLY A 5 -51.73 -15.18 6.19
CA GLY A 5 -50.68 -14.32 5.62
C GLY A 5 -49.53 -14.10 6.57
N TRP A 6 -48.33 -14.11 6.03
CA TRP A 6 -47.12 -13.68 6.69
C TRP A 6 -46.83 -12.21 6.32
N ALA A 7 -47.09 -11.35 7.29
CA ALA A 7 -46.70 -9.95 7.20
C ALA A 7 -45.19 -9.82 7.47
N SER A 8 -44.43 -9.51 6.44
CA SER A 8 -42.99 -9.17 6.54
C SER A 8 -42.86 -7.74 7.06
N SER A 9 -42.47 -7.61 8.31
CA SER A 9 -42.09 -6.30 8.88
C SER A 9 -40.71 -5.89 8.35
N LEU A 10 -40.67 -5.02 7.35
CA LEU A 10 -39.46 -4.31 6.94
C LEU A 10 -39.16 -3.24 7.99
N VAL A 11 -38.19 -3.51 8.85
CA VAL A 11 -37.57 -2.49 9.72
C VAL A 11 -36.56 -1.70 8.86
N TRP A 12 -36.97 -0.53 8.42
CA TRP A 12 -36.06 0.45 7.84
C TRP A 12 -35.19 1.05 8.94
N LEU A 13 -33.95 0.60 9.02
CA LEU A 13 -32.90 1.28 9.80
C LEU A 13 -32.52 2.56 9.02
N LEU A 14 -33.13 3.67 9.38
CA LEU A 14 -32.67 5.02 9.00
C LEU A 14 -31.31 5.27 9.67
N VAL A 15 -30.22 4.89 9.01
CA VAL A 15 -28.89 5.38 9.32
C VAL A 15 -28.87 6.84 8.88
N GLY A 16 -28.96 7.75 9.84
CA GLY A 16 -28.85 9.19 9.61
C GLY A 16 -27.55 9.52 8.89
N LEU A 17 -27.65 9.89 7.61
CA LEU A 17 -26.58 10.59 6.91
C LEU A 17 -26.40 11.95 7.59
N ALA A 18 -25.52 12.03 8.57
CA ALA A 18 -24.97 13.31 9.02
C ALA A 18 -24.19 13.87 7.82
N ALA A 19 -24.80 14.86 7.16
CA ALA A 19 -24.15 15.62 6.10
C ALA A 19 -22.90 16.30 6.67
N PHE A 20 -21.75 15.67 6.48
CA PHE A 20 -20.45 16.26 6.76
C PHE A 20 -20.20 17.39 5.75
N HIS A 21 -20.66 18.59 6.07
CA HIS A 21 -20.16 19.81 5.42
C HIS A 21 -18.78 20.11 6.01
N GLY A 22 -17.80 19.23 5.77
CA GLY A 22 -16.40 19.53 5.99
C GLY A 22 -15.88 20.35 4.83
N VAL A 23 -15.23 21.46 5.09
CA VAL A 23 -14.43 22.17 4.08
C VAL A 23 -13.48 21.15 3.45
N LEU A 24 -13.77 20.76 2.21
CA LEU A 24 -12.88 19.88 1.44
C LEU A 24 -11.56 20.64 1.27
N ALA A 25 -10.46 20.01 1.61
CA ALA A 25 -9.15 20.58 1.32
C ALA A 25 -9.04 20.80 -0.18
N GLN A 26 -8.48 21.95 -0.58
CA GLN A 26 -8.29 22.27 -1.98
C GLN A 26 -7.44 21.19 -2.64
N PRO A 27 -7.81 20.69 -3.84
CA PRO A 27 -6.97 19.74 -4.56
C PRO A 27 -5.60 20.36 -4.82
N VAL A 28 -4.58 19.50 -4.96
CA VAL A 28 -3.27 19.95 -5.42
C VAL A 28 -3.43 20.57 -6.81
N ASP A 29 -2.89 21.76 -7.00
CA ASP A 29 -2.96 22.47 -8.27
C ASP A 29 -2.36 21.60 -9.40
N PRO A 30 -3.11 21.26 -10.46
CA PRO A 30 -2.60 20.46 -11.56
C PRO A 30 -1.45 21.11 -12.33
N ALA A 31 -1.25 22.41 -12.17
CA ALA A 31 -0.11 23.13 -12.73
C ALA A 31 1.21 22.88 -11.98
N VAL A 32 1.17 22.28 -10.77
CA VAL A 32 2.38 21.96 -10.00
C VAL A 32 3.01 20.67 -10.54
N PRO A 33 4.27 20.67 -10.95
CA PRO A 33 4.97 19.46 -11.42
C PRO A 33 4.86 18.32 -10.41
N GLU A 34 4.69 17.08 -10.87
CA GLU A 34 4.56 15.93 -9.98
C GLU A 34 5.77 15.76 -9.05
N SER A 35 6.98 16.07 -9.53
CA SER A 35 8.20 16.04 -8.72
C SER A 35 8.15 16.97 -7.50
N GLU A 36 7.39 18.07 -7.59
CA GLU A 36 7.15 18.97 -6.47
C GLU A 36 6.06 18.51 -5.52
N GLN A 37 5.27 17.52 -5.90
CA GLN A 37 4.21 16.92 -5.09
C GLN A 37 4.69 15.70 -4.29
N VAL A 38 5.95 15.29 -4.46
CA VAL A 38 6.55 14.14 -3.78
C VAL A 38 7.28 14.58 -2.53
N VAL A 39 7.15 13.81 -1.46
CA VAL A 39 8.00 13.86 -0.27
C VAL A 39 8.61 12.48 -0.05
N ILE A 40 9.91 12.43 0.19
CA ILE A 40 10.65 11.21 0.44
C ILE A 40 11.01 11.16 1.92
N LEU A 41 10.63 10.08 2.60
CA LEU A 41 10.92 9.84 4.01
C LEU A 41 12.10 8.87 4.13
N TYR A 42 13.08 9.20 4.95
CA TYR A 42 14.21 8.32 5.21
C TYR A 42 14.51 8.22 6.71
N ASN A 43 15.06 7.07 7.11
CA ASN A 43 15.40 6.78 8.51
C ASN A 43 16.84 7.13 8.81
N SER A 44 17.08 8.10 9.72
CA SER A 44 18.42 8.53 10.11
C SER A 44 19.27 7.44 10.78
N LYS A 45 18.62 6.43 11.36
CA LYS A 45 19.31 5.30 12.01
C LYS A 45 19.83 4.25 11.02
N VAL A 46 19.37 4.27 9.77
CA VAL A 46 19.79 3.32 8.75
C VAL A 46 20.73 4.01 7.77
N ARG A 47 21.99 3.55 7.74
CA ARG A 47 23.09 4.17 7.01
C ARG A 47 22.73 4.55 5.56
N ASP A 48 22.14 3.61 4.81
CA ASP A 48 21.91 3.79 3.37
C ASP A 48 20.52 4.38 3.05
N SER A 49 19.70 4.67 4.06
CA SER A 49 18.34 5.20 3.87
C SER A 49 18.35 6.55 3.16
N ARG A 50 19.26 7.44 3.58
CA ARG A 50 19.42 8.77 2.98
C ARG A 50 20.00 8.71 1.56
N SER A 51 20.95 7.81 1.29
CA SER A 51 21.56 7.70 -0.05
C SER A 51 20.53 7.22 -1.09
N VAL A 52 19.71 6.23 -0.77
CA VAL A 52 18.60 5.77 -1.62
C VAL A 52 17.59 6.90 -1.86
N ALA A 53 17.23 7.63 -0.81
CA ALA A 53 16.32 8.79 -0.93
C ALA A 53 16.87 9.87 -1.86
N ALA A 54 18.17 10.21 -1.70
CA ALA A 54 18.84 11.20 -2.51
C ALA A 54 18.98 10.75 -3.98
N TYR A 55 19.33 9.49 -4.20
CA TYR A 55 19.41 8.90 -5.54
C TYR A 55 18.06 8.98 -6.27
N TYR A 56 16.97 8.62 -5.59
CA TYR A 56 15.63 8.73 -6.17
C TYR A 56 15.27 10.18 -6.48
N ALA A 57 15.55 11.10 -5.54
CA ALA A 57 15.27 12.52 -5.73
C ALA A 57 15.99 13.09 -6.95
N GLU A 58 17.29 12.78 -7.10
CA GLU A 58 18.08 13.19 -8.25
C GLU A 58 17.51 12.66 -9.56
N ARG A 59 17.20 11.35 -9.63
CA ARG A 59 16.68 10.72 -10.84
C ARG A 59 15.30 11.21 -11.26
N ARG A 60 14.50 11.71 -10.31
CA ARG A 60 13.14 12.21 -10.54
C ARG A 60 13.02 13.73 -10.54
N GLY A 61 14.11 14.46 -10.40
CA GLY A 61 14.10 15.92 -10.30
C GLY A 61 13.31 16.43 -9.10
N ILE A 62 13.29 15.67 -8.01
CA ILE A 62 12.59 16.04 -6.77
C ILE A 62 13.48 17.01 -5.99
N PRO A 63 13.00 18.20 -5.60
CA PRO A 63 13.77 19.17 -4.85
C PRO A 63 14.30 18.62 -3.51
N SER A 64 15.52 18.95 -3.13
CA SER A 64 16.15 18.45 -1.89
C SER A 64 15.38 18.81 -0.61
N ASN A 65 14.61 19.89 -0.62
CA ASN A 65 13.73 20.26 0.48
C ASN A 65 12.51 19.36 0.63
N ARG A 66 12.35 18.36 -0.24
CA ARG A 66 11.32 17.32 -0.16
C ARG A 66 11.80 16.05 0.55
N LEU A 67 13.08 15.97 0.90
CA LEU A 67 13.62 14.88 1.70
C LEU A 67 13.37 15.19 3.18
N ILE A 68 12.66 14.30 3.88
CA ILE A 68 12.33 14.44 5.30
C ILE A 68 13.02 13.32 6.07
N GLU A 69 13.88 13.72 7.00
CA GLU A 69 14.52 12.83 7.94
C GLU A 69 13.56 12.47 9.07
N LEU A 70 13.49 11.19 9.38
CA LEU A 70 12.79 10.64 10.54
C LEU A 70 13.76 9.79 11.35
N ASP A 71 13.59 9.81 12.66
CA ASP A 71 14.39 9.04 13.61
C ASP A 71 13.57 7.82 14.09
N CYS A 72 13.55 6.77 13.27
CA CYS A 72 12.84 5.55 13.63
C CYS A 72 13.78 4.60 14.38
N SER A 73 13.38 4.18 15.57
CA SER A 73 14.18 3.32 16.44
C SER A 73 14.40 1.92 15.87
N GLU A 74 13.40 1.38 15.16
CA GLU A 74 13.43 0.07 14.52
C GLU A 74 13.22 0.18 13.01
N PRO A 75 14.02 -0.51 12.19
CA PRO A 75 13.90 -0.39 10.72
C PRO A 75 12.85 -1.34 10.12
N THR A 76 12.23 -2.23 10.90
CA THR A 76 11.35 -3.30 10.41
C THR A 76 9.93 -3.16 10.94
N ARG A 77 9.72 -3.53 12.18
CA ARG A 77 8.41 -3.61 12.84
C ARG A 77 8.38 -2.67 14.04
N ILE A 78 7.37 -1.84 14.12
CA ILE A 78 7.21 -0.83 15.17
C ILE A 78 5.86 -0.99 15.86
N THR A 79 5.78 -0.54 17.10
CA THR A 79 4.50 -0.42 17.80
C THR A 79 3.68 0.73 17.20
N ARG A 80 2.39 0.75 17.50
CA ARG A 80 1.51 1.85 17.10
C ARG A 80 1.91 3.19 17.74
N ASP A 81 2.39 3.16 18.97
CA ASP A 81 2.92 4.36 19.63
C ASP A 81 4.18 4.88 18.92
N GLN A 82 5.10 4.00 18.52
CA GLN A 82 6.27 4.38 17.72
C GLN A 82 5.86 4.92 16.34
N PHE A 83 4.91 4.29 15.67
CA PHE A 83 4.38 4.82 14.40
C PHE A 83 3.89 6.26 14.56
N ARG A 84 3.13 6.54 15.62
CA ARG A 84 2.63 7.88 15.90
C ARG A 84 3.75 8.86 16.25
N THR A 85 4.64 8.50 17.17
CA THR A 85 5.64 9.43 17.73
C THR A 85 6.89 9.59 16.87
N GLU A 86 7.30 8.55 16.14
CA GLU A 86 8.52 8.56 15.33
C GLU A 86 8.25 8.87 13.84
N ILE A 87 7.03 8.64 13.34
CA ILE A 87 6.68 8.88 11.93
C ILE A 87 5.62 9.97 11.78
N VAL A 88 4.41 9.77 12.28
CA VAL A 88 3.26 10.66 11.97
C VAL A 88 3.46 12.07 12.50
N GLU A 89 3.73 12.21 13.81
CA GLU A 89 3.91 13.53 14.43
C GLU A 89 5.13 14.30 13.89
N PRO A 90 6.32 13.67 13.73
CA PRO A 90 7.46 14.33 13.09
C PRO A 90 7.17 14.74 11.65
N LEU A 91 6.53 13.88 10.86
CA LEU A 91 6.16 14.18 9.49
C LEU A 91 5.20 15.39 9.42
N ARG A 92 4.13 15.40 10.22
CA ARG A 92 3.21 16.55 10.30
C ARG A 92 3.97 17.85 10.61
N ARG A 93 4.83 17.84 11.63
CA ARG A 93 5.65 19.02 11.99
C ARG A 93 6.53 19.47 10.83
N GLN A 94 7.19 18.55 10.15
CA GLN A 94 8.07 18.88 9.03
C GLN A 94 7.28 19.42 7.82
N LEU A 95 6.15 18.83 7.49
CA LEU A 95 5.28 19.32 6.42
C LEU A 95 4.79 20.74 6.70
N GLN A 96 4.37 21.03 7.93
CA GLN A 96 3.94 22.37 8.35
C GLN A 96 5.11 23.37 8.33
N LYS A 97 6.24 23.03 8.95
CA LYS A 97 7.44 23.89 9.01
C LYS A 97 7.94 24.28 7.62
N ARG A 98 7.83 23.37 6.65
CA ARG A 98 8.28 23.59 5.26
C ARG A 98 7.20 24.24 4.38
N GLY A 99 6.02 24.56 4.91
CA GLY A 99 4.90 25.12 4.15
C GLY A 99 4.33 24.18 3.10
N LEU A 100 4.50 22.86 3.29
CA LEU A 100 4.05 21.81 2.39
C LEU A 100 2.63 21.34 2.69
N ALA A 101 2.19 21.46 3.93
CA ALA A 101 0.84 21.13 4.35
C ALA A 101 0.38 22.00 5.51
N ARG A 102 -0.93 22.12 5.68
CA ARG A 102 -1.56 22.76 6.84
C ARG A 102 -2.53 21.78 7.49
N PHE A 103 -2.50 21.74 8.80
CA PHE A 103 -3.42 20.95 9.61
C PHE A 103 -4.20 21.88 10.53
N SER A 104 -5.47 21.57 10.78
CA SER A 104 -6.31 22.25 11.75
C SER A 104 -6.73 21.30 12.85
N LYS A 105 -6.80 21.81 14.07
CA LYS A 105 -7.34 21.07 15.21
C LYS A 105 -8.87 21.12 15.15
N GLN A 106 -9.49 19.97 15.22
CA GLN A 106 -10.94 19.80 15.31
C GLN A 106 -11.27 19.08 16.62
N VAL A 107 -12.11 19.68 17.42
CA VAL A 107 -12.66 19.03 18.61
C VAL A 107 -13.75 18.06 18.14
N VAL A 108 -13.59 16.79 18.45
CA VAL A 108 -14.62 15.76 18.26
C VAL A 108 -15.27 15.53 19.63
N PRO A 109 -16.55 15.88 19.81
CA PRO A 109 -17.22 15.67 21.07
C PRO A 109 -17.32 14.20 21.44
N ALA A 110 -17.46 13.90 22.72
CA ALA A 110 -17.73 12.54 23.17
C ALA A 110 -19.06 12.03 22.59
N THR A 111 -19.08 10.78 22.13
CA THR A 111 -20.29 10.13 21.62
C THR A 111 -20.42 8.74 22.26
N GLY A 112 -21.45 8.54 23.07
CA GLY A 112 -21.73 7.24 23.69
C GLY A 112 -20.51 6.67 24.44
N THR A 113 -19.89 5.62 23.88
CA THR A 113 -18.72 4.95 24.48
C THR A 113 -17.38 5.56 24.11
N GLN A 114 -17.34 6.55 23.20
CA GLN A 114 -16.07 7.17 22.78
C GLN A 114 -15.83 8.51 23.49
N PRO A 115 -14.69 8.69 24.17
CA PRO A 115 -14.33 9.97 24.80
C PRO A 115 -14.13 11.05 23.73
N GLY A 116 -14.42 12.29 24.11
CA GLY A 116 -14.10 13.45 23.27
C GLY A 116 -12.58 13.53 23.02
N ARG A 117 -12.21 13.95 21.81
CA ARG A 117 -10.81 14.05 21.41
C ARG A 117 -10.54 15.23 20.48
N VAL A 118 -9.29 15.63 20.40
CA VAL A 118 -8.84 16.61 19.41
C VAL A 118 -8.23 15.85 18.23
N ARG A 119 -8.73 16.12 17.02
CA ARG A 119 -8.15 15.61 15.76
C ARG A 119 -7.33 16.70 15.08
N GLU A 120 -6.29 16.31 14.40
CA GLU A 120 -5.52 17.18 13.50
C GLU A 120 -5.78 16.80 12.04
N ARG A 121 -6.72 17.47 11.41
CA ARG A 121 -7.13 17.20 10.03
C ARG A 121 -6.34 18.05 9.05
N LEU A 122 -5.92 17.43 7.94
CA LEU A 122 -5.31 18.13 6.82
C LEU A 122 -6.33 19.08 6.17
N THR A 123 -5.95 20.35 6.00
CA THR A 123 -6.77 21.38 5.35
C THR A 123 -6.21 21.84 4.03
N HIS A 124 -4.89 21.71 3.84
CA HIS A 124 -4.21 22.03 2.59
C HIS A 124 -2.95 21.19 2.44
N SER A 125 -2.64 20.74 1.23
CA SER A 125 -1.40 20.03 0.92
C SER A 125 -0.87 20.40 -0.47
N LYS A 126 0.43 20.63 -0.56
CA LYS A 126 1.21 20.64 -1.80
C LYS A 126 1.80 19.26 -2.10
N VAL A 127 1.65 18.32 -1.20
CA VAL A 127 2.17 16.95 -1.29
C VAL A 127 1.02 16.02 -1.62
N ARG A 128 1.22 15.16 -2.59
CA ARG A 128 0.29 14.10 -2.97
C ARG A 128 0.89 12.72 -2.71
N TYR A 129 2.21 12.60 -2.88
CA TYR A 129 2.93 11.34 -2.83
C TYR A 129 3.91 11.33 -1.66
N LEU A 130 3.90 10.23 -0.91
CA LEU A 130 4.90 9.92 0.10
C LEU A 130 5.68 8.69 -0.34
N VAL A 131 7.00 8.77 -0.32
CA VAL A 131 7.88 7.66 -0.69
C VAL A 131 8.70 7.27 0.53
N LEU A 132 8.56 6.03 0.97
CA LEU A 132 9.35 5.45 2.05
C LEU A 132 10.64 4.89 1.47
N SER A 133 11.77 5.47 1.84
CA SER A 133 13.09 5.00 1.41
C SER A 133 13.51 3.73 2.14
N PHE A 134 14.51 3.03 1.61
CA PHE A 134 15.15 1.88 2.23
C PHE A 134 15.40 2.10 3.72
N GLY A 135 15.10 1.11 4.54
CA GLY A 135 15.31 1.20 5.98
C GLY A 135 14.22 1.89 6.79
N MET A 136 13.15 2.40 6.15
CA MET A 136 11.95 2.81 6.86
C MET A 136 11.19 1.58 7.38
N PRO A 137 10.58 1.62 8.58
CA PRO A 137 9.73 0.52 9.08
C PRO A 137 8.64 0.17 8.06
N TYR A 138 8.28 -1.12 7.98
CA TYR A 138 7.27 -1.60 7.03
C TYR A 138 6.01 -2.18 7.69
N ALA A 139 6.06 -2.51 8.98
CA ALA A 139 4.92 -3.09 9.68
C ALA A 139 4.68 -2.42 11.03
N ILE A 140 3.40 -2.26 11.36
CA ILE A 140 2.91 -1.84 12.68
C ILE A 140 2.39 -3.09 13.38
N LEU A 141 2.92 -3.36 14.56
CA LEU A 141 2.54 -4.51 15.37
C LEU A 141 1.09 -4.37 15.86
N ASP A 142 0.43 -5.50 16.03
CA ASP A 142 -0.90 -5.55 16.65
C ASP A 142 -0.82 -5.05 18.10
N ASP A 143 -1.80 -4.22 18.49
CA ASP A 143 -1.94 -3.72 19.85
C ASP A 143 -3.20 -4.31 20.49
N PRO A 144 -3.07 -5.31 21.38
CA PRO A 144 -4.20 -5.94 22.03
C PRO A 144 -5.10 -4.99 22.82
N ARG A 145 -4.58 -3.82 23.26
CA ARG A 145 -5.36 -2.82 23.97
C ARG A 145 -6.45 -2.21 23.09
N LEU A 146 -6.19 -2.06 21.80
CA LEU A 146 -7.17 -1.55 20.82
C LEU A 146 -8.26 -2.58 20.54
N SER A 147 -7.89 -3.85 20.44
CA SER A 147 -8.84 -4.94 20.20
C SER A 147 -9.70 -5.28 21.42
N ALA A 148 -9.30 -4.90 22.62
CA ALA A 148 -10.06 -5.14 23.86
C ALA A 148 -11.46 -4.48 23.86
N HIS A 149 -11.65 -3.42 23.08
CA HIS A 149 -12.91 -2.69 22.98
C HIS A 149 -13.84 -3.26 21.89
N VAL A 150 -13.39 -4.21 21.09
CA VAL A 150 -14.18 -4.83 20.02
C VAL A 150 -14.94 -6.04 20.60
N PRO A 151 -16.24 -6.21 20.30
CA PRO A 151 -16.99 -7.37 20.76
C PRO A 151 -16.29 -8.68 20.38
N LYS A 152 -16.32 -9.66 21.30
CA LYS A 152 -15.67 -10.97 21.08
C LYS A 152 -16.27 -11.74 19.91
N GLU A 153 -17.52 -11.47 19.60
CA GLU A 153 -18.29 -12.05 18.50
C GLU A 153 -17.96 -11.41 17.14
N ALA A 154 -17.25 -10.28 17.14
CA ALA A 154 -16.84 -9.64 15.90
C ALA A 154 -15.84 -10.52 15.14
N HIS A 155 -15.88 -10.40 13.81
CA HIS A 155 -14.97 -11.15 12.95
C HIS A 155 -13.49 -10.95 13.39
N PRO A 156 -12.65 -11.99 13.42
CA PRO A 156 -11.26 -11.89 13.89
C PRO A 156 -10.47 -10.72 13.29
N LEU A 157 -10.65 -10.42 12.01
CA LEU A 157 -9.99 -9.28 11.34
C LEU A 157 -10.39 -7.91 11.93
N GLN A 158 -11.60 -7.79 12.50
CA GLN A 158 -12.03 -6.55 13.14
C GLN A 158 -11.36 -6.31 14.51
N ARG A 159 -10.71 -7.33 15.05
CA ARG A 159 -9.99 -7.28 16.32
C ARG A 159 -8.47 -7.12 16.17
N GLN A 160 -7.99 -7.02 14.95
CA GLN A 160 -6.57 -6.79 14.66
C GLN A 160 -6.33 -5.31 14.42
N SER A 161 -5.24 -4.79 14.94
CA SER A 161 -4.78 -3.41 14.76
C SER A 161 -3.43 -3.33 14.04
N GLY A 162 -2.83 -4.49 13.74
CA GLY A 162 -1.62 -4.56 12.94
C GLY A 162 -1.85 -4.10 11.50
N ALA A 163 -0.89 -3.38 10.94
CA ALA A 163 -1.01 -2.80 9.59
C ALA A 163 0.36 -2.68 8.90
N SER A 164 0.37 -2.42 7.59
CA SER A 164 1.56 -1.87 6.96
C SER A 164 1.69 -0.39 7.28
N VAL A 165 2.92 0.11 7.36
CA VAL A 165 3.20 1.53 7.58
C VAL A 165 2.61 2.38 6.46
N GLU A 166 2.69 1.90 5.22
CA GLU A 166 2.13 2.58 4.05
C GLU A 166 0.62 2.78 4.17
N ASN A 167 -0.09 1.74 4.60
CA ASN A 167 -1.54 1.77 4.66
C ASN A 167 -2.05 2.81 5.67
N ASP A 168 -1.47 2.83 6.86
CA ASP A 168 -1.85 3.79 7.90
C ASP A 168 -1.35 5.20 7.59
N LEU A 169 -0.16 5.31 6.96
CA LEU A 169 0.36 6.61 6.53
C LEU A 169 -0.47 7.21 5.39
N MET A 170 -1.02 6.38 4.51
CA MET A 170 -1.96 6.81 3.48
C MET A 170 -3.16 7.55 4.09
N LEU A 171 -3.65 7.11 5.24
CA LEU A 171 -4.81 7.66 5.92
C LEU A 171 -4.50 8.83 6.86
N MET A 172 -3.23 9.22 6.99
CA MET A 172 -2.80 10.33 7.86
C MET A 172 -3.58 11.63 7.64
N PRO A 173 -4.01 12.02 6.41
CA PRO A 173 -4.81 13.22 6.21
C PRO A 173 -6.18 13.19 6.90
N SER A 174 -6.73 12.00 7.11
CA SER A 174 -8.03 11.79 7.77
C SER A 174 -7.94 11.74 9.29
N ASP A 175 -6.73 11.75 9.86
CA ASP A 175 -6.45 11.65 11.30
C ASP A 175 -7.15 10.48 11.98
N LEU A 176 -6.89 9.30 11.49
CA LEU A 176 -7.43 8.08 12.02
C LEU A 176 -6.48 7.52 13.10
N ASP A 177 -6.54 8.05 14.31
CA ASP A 177 -5.59 7.74 15.38
C ASP A 177 -5.84 6.41 16.11
N THR A 178 -6.98 5.78 15.91
CA THR A 178 -7.34 4.57 16.66
C THR A 178 -8.08 3.59 15.78
N PHE A 179 -7.39 2.51 15.40
CA PHE A 179 -8.02 1.40 14.70
C PHE A 179 -8.06 0.13 15.54
N ALA A 180 -9.26 -0.36 15.76
CA ALA A 180 -9.48 -1.78 15.89
C ALA A 180 -10.13 -2.23 14.58
N GLY A 181 -9.49 -3.13 13.87
CA GLY A 181 -9.96 -3.62 12.58
C GLY A 181 -9.35 -2.90 11.36
N PRO A 182 -9.62 -3.43 10.17
CA PRO A 182 -9.11 -2.87 8.93
C PRO A 182 -9.72 -1.50 8.64
N ALA A 183 -8.89 -0.54 8.31
CA ALA A 183 -9.33 0.74 7.79
C ALA A 183 -9.91 0.56 6.38
N GLY A 184 -11.14 1.01 6.17
CA GLY A 184 -11.76 0.99 4.85
C GLY A 184 -11.07 1.92 3.88
N ASN A 185 -10.71 1.42 2.69
CA ASN A 185 -10.25 2.28 1.61
C ASN A 185 -11.45 3.03 1.02
N PRO A 186 -11.54 4.38 1.14
CA PRO A 186 -12.67 5.15 0.62
C PRO A 186 -12.76 5.11 -0.91
N PHE A 187 -11.69 4.67 -1.59
CA PHE A 187 -11.61 4.56 -3.05
C PHE A 187 -11.68 3.12 -3.56
N TYR A 188 -12.10 2.19 -2.72
CA TYR A 188 -12.28 0.80 -3.14
C TYR A 188 -13.25 0.70 -4.34
N ASN A 189 -12.87 0.00 -5.38
CA ASN A 189 -13.61 -0.14 -6.64
C ASN A 189 -13.85 1.16 -7.44
N GLN A 190 -13.14 2.24 -7.15
CA GLN A 190 -13.26 3.46 -7.92
C GLN A 190 -12.25 3.47 -9.08
N THR A 191 -12.72 3.73 -10.29
CA THR A 191 -11.88 3.85 -11.49
C THR A 191 -11.39 5.28 -11.74
N ASN A 192 -12.03 6.26 -11.12
CA ASN A 192 -11.64 7.67 -11.23
C ASN A 192 -10.50 7.99 -10.27
N THR A 193 -9.30 8.14 -10.80
CA THR A 193 -8.09 8.47 -10.02
C THR A 193 -8.00 9.96 -9.64
N ALA A 194 -8.84 10.84 -10.19
CA ALA A 194 -8.84 12.26 -9.86
C ALA A 194 -9.13 12.54 -8.38
N GLY A 195 -9.87 11.64 -7.73
CA GLY A 195 -10.15 11.70 -6.29
C GLY A 195 -8.99 11.26 -5.39
N LEU A 196 -7.94 10.66 -5.93
CA LEU A 196 -6.82 10.13 -5.14
C LEU A 196 -5.84 11.24 -4.76
N HIS A 197 -6.21 12.05 -3.77
CA HIS A 197 -5.36 13.14 -3.27
C HIS A 197 -5.68 13.47 -1.80
N PRO A 198 -4.79 14.18 -1.10
CA PRO A 198 -4.90 14.46 0.33
C PRO A 198 -6.14 15.25 0.73
N GLY A 199 -6.68 16.08 -0.16
CA GLY A 199 -7.93 16.78 0.05
C GLY A 199 -9.12 15.86 0.30
N ASN A 200 -9.08 14.66 -0.25
CA ASN A 200 -10.07 13.61 -0.06
C ASN A 200 -9.67 12.61 1.06
N GLY A 201 -8.66 12.96 1.85
CA GLY A 201 -8.30 12.22 3.04
C GLY A 201 -7.25 11.14 2.87
N ILE A 202 -6.57 11.06 1.72
CA ILE A 202 -5.50 10.07 1.48
C ILE A 202 -4.25 10.67 0.84
N PHE A 203 -3.07 10.22 1.26
CA PHE A 203 -1.84 10.31 0.48
C PHE A 203 -1.69 9.07 -0.42
N LEU A 204 -0.99 9.21 -1.53
CA LEU A 204 -0.48 8.06 -2.26
C LEU A 204 0.89 7.69 -1.69
N VAL A 205 1.01 6.50 -1.14
CA VAL A 205 2.22 6.04 -0.44
C VAL A 205 2.84 4.88 -1.19
N SER A 206 4.15 4.96 -1.42
CA SER A 206 4.95 3.90 -2.03
C SER A 206 6.24 3.67 -1.26
N ARG A 207 6.95 2.59 -1.59
CA ARG A 207 8.19 2.20 -0.93
C ARG A 207 9.28 1.89 -1.97
N LEU A 208 10.49 2.37 -1.67
CA LEU A 208 11.72 1.96 -2.34
C LEU A 208 12.52 1.11 -1.38
N ASP A 209 12.38 -0.20 -1.47
CA ASP A 209 12.97 -1.13 -0.53
C ASP A 209 13.35 -2.45 -1.22
N GLY A 210 14.02 -3.32 -0.51
CA GLY A 210 14.44 -4.62 -0.96
C GLY A 210 15.49 -5.20 0.00
N PRO A 211 16.07 -6.36 -0.33
CA PRO A 211 17.08 -6.99 0.53
C PRO A 211 18.29 -6.10 0.85
N THR A 212 18.66 -5.22 -0.06
CA THR A 212 19.75 -4.26 0.15
C THR A 212 19.40 -2.89 -0.44
N ALA A 213 20.11 -1.85 -0.03
CA ALA A 213 19.99 -0.51 -0.62
C ALA A 213 20.21 -0.50 -2.13
N ARG A 214 21.14 -1.34 -2.63
CA ARG A 214 21.38 -1.50 -4.06
C ARG A 214 20.14 -2.00 -4.81
N HIS A 215 19.38 -2.95 -4.26
CA HIS A 215 18.14 -3.40 -4.88
C HIS A 215 17.10 -2.27 -4.94
N ALA A 216 17.00 -1.44 -3.90
CA ALA A 216 16.12 -0.27 -3.92
C ALA A 216 16.54 0.77 -4.99
N GLU A 217 17.83 1.02 -5.16
CA GLU A 217 18.37 1.88 -6.25
C GLU A 217 18.13 1.26 -7.63
N ASP A 218 18.29 -0.06 -7.75
CA ASP A 218 18.05 -0.79 -9.00
C ASP A 218 16.59 -0.71 -9.44
N LEU A 219 15.62 -0.72 -8.53
CA LEU A 219 14.22 -0.47 -8.87
C LEU A 219 14.05 0.89 -9.56
N VAL A 220 14.66 1.94 -9.03
CA VAL A 220 14.61 3.29 -9.62
C VAL A 220 15.29 3.30 -11.00
N ARG A 221 16.46 2.71 -11.12
CA ARG A 221 17.24 2.68 -12.36
C ARG A 221 16.53 1.88 -13.45
N LYS A 222 15.98 0.70 -13.11
CA LYS A 222 15.25 -0.16 -14.04
C LYS A 222 13.94 0.50 -14.48
N ALA A 223 13.19 1.15 -13.56
CA ALA A 223 11.99 1.89 -13.91
C ALA A 223 12.27 3.06 -14.87
N ALA A 224 13.28 3.88 -14.59
CA ALA A 224 13.68 4.98 -15.46
C ALA A 224 14.14 4.50 -16.86
N ARG A 225 14.71 3.31 -16.94
CA ARG A 225 15.04 2.68 -18.23
C ARG A 225 13.78 2.30 -19.01
N ALA A 226 12.81 1.63 -18.35
CA ALA A 226 11.57 1.25 -19.00
C ALA A 226 10.73 2.46 -19.43
N GLU A 227 10.73 3.55 -18.66
CA GLU A 227 10.04 4.79 -19.03
C GLU A 227 10.61 5.43 -20.30
N ARG A 228 11.93 5.34 -20.50
CA ARG A 228 12.58 5.87 -21.70
C ARG A 228 12.50 4.93 -22.90
N ASP A 229 12.74 3.63 -22.67
CA ASP A 229 12.97 2.64 -23.74
C ASP A 229 11.72 1.77 -24.01
N GLY A 230 10.69 1.86 -23.16
CA GLY A 230 9.54 0.96 -23.11
C GLY A 230 9.80 -0.28 -22.25
N LEU A 231 8.73 -0.87 -21.74
CA LEU A 231 8.77 -2.16 -21.04
C LEU A 231 8.58 -3.29 -22.06
N TRP A 232 9.66 -3.95 -22.40
CA TRP A 232 9.68 -5.04 -23.37
C TRP A 232 9.81 -6.37 -22.68
N GLY A 233 9.16 -7.41 -23.24
CA GLY A 233 9.23 -8.77 -22.75
C GLY A 233 7.91 -9.50 -22.83
N ARG A 234 7.75 -10.52 -22.01
CA ARG A 234 6.61 -11.43 -21.98
C ARG A 234 5.86 -11.32 -20.66
N ALA A 235 4.60 -11.67 -20.67
CA ALA A 235 3.75 -11.69 -19.50
C ALA A 235 3.44 -13.13 -19.09
N TYR A 236 3.52 -13.42 -17.80
CA TYR A 236 3.29 -14.74 -17.24
C TYR A 236 2.27 -14.63 -16.10
N PHE A 237 1.22 -15.42 -16.20
CA PHE A 237 0.13 -15.46 -15.24
C PHE A 237 -0.05 -16.88 -14.74
N ASP A 238 -0.05 -17.05 -13.43
CA ASP A 238 0.00 -18.33 -12.76
C ASP A 238 -1.21 -18.45 -11.82
N GLU A 239 -2.27 -19.09 -12.33
CA GLU A 239 -3.51 -19.31 -11.58
C GLU A 239 -3.53 -20.69 -10.92
N ARG A 240 -4.45 -20.90 -10.00
CA ARG A 240 -4.62 -22.17 -9.27
C ARG A 240 -5.77 -23.02 -9.77
N SER A 241 -6.44 -22.62 -10.84
CA SER A 241 -7.63 -23.29 -11.37
C SER A 241 -8.75 -23.54 -10.35
N ILE A 242 -8.92 -22.61 -9.41
CA ILE A 242 -9.97 -22.71 -8.40
C ILE A 242 -11.30 -22.32 -9.01
N THR A 243 -12.27 -23.25 -8.99
CA THR A 243 -13.55 -23.08 -9.66
C THR A 243 -14.66 -22.55 -8.75
N GLU A 244 -14.50 -22.65 -7.42
CA GLU A 244 -15.53 -22.27 -6.45
C GLU A 244 -14.97 -21.69 -5.15
N GLY A 245 -15.83 -21.13 -4.32
CA GLY A 245 -15.46 -20.55 -3.04
C GLY A 245 -14.81 -19.17 -3.15
N SER A 246 -14.38 -18.63 -1.99
CA SER A 246 -13.83 -17.28 -1.91
C SER A 246 -12.47 -17.12 -2.63
N TYR A 247 -11.70 -18.18 -2.71
CA TYR A 247 -10.38 -18.17 -3.36
C TYR A 247 -10.47 -18.10 -4.89
N LYS A 248 -11.60 -18.48 -5.49
CA LYS A 248 -11.85 -18.30 -6.93
C LYS A 248 -11.59 -16.85 -7.39
N ARG A 249 -11.87 -15.88 -6.52
CA ARG A 249 -11.61 -14.46 -6.84
C ARG A 249 -10.15 -14.17 -7.15
N GLY A 250 -9.21 -14.90 -6.55
CA GLY A 250 -7.79 -14.77 -6.85
C GLY A 250 -7.50 -15.12 -8.30
N ASP A 251 -8.01 -16.24 -8.78
CA ASP A 251 -7.90 -16.65 -10.18
C ASP A 251 -8.62 -15.68 -11.11
N ASP A 252 -9.82 -15.20 -10.73
CA ASP A 252 -10.56 -14.22 -11.55
C ASP A 252 -9.78 -12.91 -11.72
N TRP A 253 -9.05 -12.45 -10.68
CA TRP A 253 -8.18 -11.26 -10.77
C TRP A 253 -6.97 -11.50 -11.66
N ILE A 254 -6.30 -12.66 -11.54
CA ILE A 254 -5.15 -13.00 -12.39
C ILE A 254 -5.58 -13.13 -13.84
N LYS A 255 -6.69 -13.82 -14.14
CA LYS A 255 -7.28 -13.90 -15.47
C LYS A 255 -7.69 -12.53 -16.03
N GLY A 256 -8.22 -11.68 -15.17
CA GLY A 256 -8.57 -10.29 -15.51
C GLY A 256 -7.34 -9.49 -15.92
N ALA A 257 -6.27 -9.58 -15.14
CA ALA A 257 -5.00 -8.93 -15.43
C ALA A 257 -4.36 -9.46 -16.73
N ALA A 258 -4.39 -10.78 -16.94
CA ALA A 258 -3.87 -11.41 -18.16
C ALA A 258 -4.54 -10.84 -19.42
N ARG A 259 -5.88 -10.77 -19.42
CA ARG A 259 -6.65 -10.19 -20.56
C ARG A 259 -6.31 -8.73 -20.85
N ILE A 260 -6.08 -7.94 -19.80
CA ILE A 260 -5.68 -6.53 -19.97
C ILE A 260 -4.31 -6.45 -20.62
N VAL A 261 -3.35 -7.22 -20.11
CA VAL A 261 -1.96 -7.21 -20.58
C VAL A 261 -1.84 -7.75 -22.00
N GLU A 262 -2.60 -8.81 -22.34
CA GLU A 262 -2.73 -9.33 -23.70
C GLU A 262 -3.29 -8.26 -24.64
N GLY A 263 -4.32 -7.53 -24.21
CA GLY A 263 -4.90 -6.41 -24.95
C GLY A 263 -3.94 -5.25 -25.20
N LEU A 264 -2.86 -5.12 -24.40
CA LEU A 264 -1.76 -4.17 -24.60
C LEU A 264 -0.71 -4.69 -25.61
N GLY A 265 -0.85 -5.91 -26.14
CA GLY A 265 0.04 -6.48 -27.15
C GLY A 265 1.20 -7.30 -26.60
N TYR A 266 1.22 -7.61 -25.31
CA TYR A 266 2.24 -8.51 -24.76
C TYR A 266 1.97 -9.97 -25.13
N THR A 267 3.01 -10.72 -25.48
CA THR A 267 2.94 -12.18 -25.53
C THR A 267 2.68 -12.72 -24.14
N THR A 268 1.49 -13.29 -23.94
CA THR A 268 0.98 -13.68 -22.63
C THR A 268 0.89 -15.21 -22.51
N TYR A 269 1.41 -15.73 -21.43
CA TYR A 269 1.32 -17.14 -21.03
C TYR A 269 0.50 -17.24 -19.75
N ILE A 270 -0.49 -18.13 -19.76
CA ILE A 270 -1.33 -18.40 -18.58
C ILE A 270 -1.14 -19.87 -18.21
N ASP A 271 -0.65 -20.13 -17.01
CA ASP A 271 -0.65 -21.47 -16.44
C ASP A 271 -1.97 -21.73 -15.75
N HIS A 272 -2.65 -22.80 -16.17
CA HIS A 272 -3.93 -23.26 -15.61
C HIS A 272 -3.76 -24.44 -14.65
N SER A 273 -2.53 -24.79 -14.28
CA SER A 273 -2.29 -25.90 -13.35
C SER A 273 -2.74 -25.53 -11.94
N PRO A 274 -3.36 -26.46 -11.19
CA PRO A 274 -3.58 -26.27 -9.77
C PRO A 274 -2.28 -26.34 -8.95
N ASP A 275 -1.21 -26.90 -9.52
CA ASP A 275 0.10 -27.01 -8.91
C ASP A 275 0.96 -25.78 -9.20
N THR A 276 2.02 -25.60 -8.40
CA THR A 276 3.01 -24.56 -8.65
C THR A 276 3.79 -24.83 -9.93
N LEU A 277 4.22 -23.77 -10.62
CA LEU A 277 5.08 -23.87 -11.79
C LEU A 277 6.26 -24.82 -11.54
N PRO A 278 6.55 -25.76 -12.44
CA PRO A 278 7.66 -26.69 -12.27
C PRO A 278 8.99 -25.94 -12.28
N ARG A 279 9.98 -26.45 -11.56
CA ARG A 279 11.30 -25.80 -11.41
C ARG A 279 11.97 -25.47 -12.73
N GLY A 280 11.77 -26.30 -13.77
CA GLY A 280 12.30 -26.11 -15.10
C GLY A 280 11.43 -25.24 -16.02
N PHE A 281 10.42 -24.56 -15.51
CA PHE A 281 9.57 -23.69 -16.33
C PHE A 281 10.41 -22.58 -16.99
N PRO A 282 10.30 -22.40 -18.32
CA PRO A 282 11.22 -21.54 -19.07
C PRO A 282 10.77 -20.06 -19.00
N PHE A 283 10.94 -19.41 -17.85
CA PHE A 283 10.81 -17.97 -17.78
C PHE A 283 11.90 -17.29 -18.59
N SER A 284 11.53 -16.40 -19.47
CA SER A 284 12.46 -15.56 -20.21
C SER A 284 11.87 -14.18 -20.46
N GLU A 285 12.68 -13.13 -20.35
CA GLU A 285 12.30 -11.75 -20.66
C GLU A 285 11.00 -11.35 -19.93
N VAL A 286 10.91 -11.61 -18.62
CA VAL A 286 9.70 -11.38 -17.84
C VAL A 286 9.45 -9.88 -17.70
N ALA A 287 8.46 -9.34 -18.40
CA ALA A 287 7.98 -7.96 -18.26
C ALA A 287 6.87 -7.87 -17.21
N VAL A 288 5.98 -8.85 -17.18
CA VAL A 288 4.88 -8.92 -16.21
C VAL A 288 4.78 -10.33 -15.66
N TYR A 289 4.68 -10.44 -14.35
CA TYR A 289 4.34 -11.68 -13.65
C TYR A 289 3.21 -11.44 -12.66
N ALA A 290 2.21 -12.28 -12.67
CA ALA A 290 1.21 -12.34 -11.61
C ALA A 290 0.86 -13.80 -11.31
N GLY A 291 0.96 -14.16 -10.03
CA GLY A 291 0.63 -15.52 -9.58
C GLY A 291 0.27 -15.54 -8.11
N TRP A 292 -0.17 -16.71 -7.65
CA TRP A 292 -0.48 -16.89 -6.23
C TRP A 292 -0.44 -18.35 -5.80
N TYR A 293 -0.28 -18.63 -4.55
CA TYR A 293 -0.56 -19.84 -3.76
C TYR A 293 0.49 -20.26 -2.74
N ALA A 294 1.76 -20.19 -3.06
CA ALA A 294 2.76 -20.67 -2.10
C ALA A 294 3.18 -19.55 -1.15
N GLY A 295 3.39 -19.88 0.12
CA GLY A 295 3.88 -18.93 1.13
C GLY A 295 5.36 -18.56 0.95
N GLN A 296 6.10 -19.38 0.22
CA GLN A 296 7.54 -19.22 -0.07
C GLN A 296 7.77 -19.37 -1.57
N PRO A 297 8.85 -18.79 -2.14
CA PRO A 297 9.22 -18.99 -3.53
C PRO A 297 9.35 -20.47 -3.89
N THR A 298 8.74 -20.87 -4.98
CA THR A 298 8.71 -22.25 -5.48
C THR A 298 9.06 -22.30 -6.95
N GLY A 299 9.24 -23.50 -7.48
CA GLY A 299 9.47 -23.72 -8.89
C GLY A 299 10.68 -22.95 -9.43
N PRO A 300 10.53 -22.23 -10.53
CA PRO A 300 11.63 -21.49 -11.15
C PRO A 300 12.15 -20.35 -10.27
N PHE A 301 11.32 -19.77 -9.37
CA PHE A 301 11.72 -18.71 -8.45
C PHE A 301 12.75 -19.15 -7.39
N THR A 302 13.06 -20.42 -7.30
CA THR A 302 14.17 -20.96 -6.49
C THR A 302 15.51 -20.98 -7.22
N LEU A 303 15.54 -20.54 -8.48
CA LEU A 303 16.72 -20.54 -9.34
C LEU A 303 17.19 -19.09 -9.58
N PRO A 304 18.51 -18.86 -9.64
CA PRO A 304 19.06 -17.54 -9.95
C PRO A 304 18.98 -17.20 -11.45
N THR A 305 18.27 -17.99 -12.25
CA THR A 305 18.24 -17.91 -13.72
C THR A 305 17.02 -17.19 -14.26
N ILE A 306 16.12 -16.70 -13.42
CA ILE A 306 15.00 -15.90 -13.89
C ILE A 306 15.49 -14.49 -14.19
N GLU A 307 15.27 -14.05 -15.41
CA GLU A 307 15.58 -12.69 -15.86
C GLU A 307 14.29 -11.87 -15.96
N PHE A 308 14.17 -10.90 -15.08
CA PHE A 308 13.18 -9.85 -15.18
C PHE A 308 13.69 -8.72 -16.07
N ALA A 309 12.88 -8.32 -17.04
CA ALA A 309 13.17 -7.16 -17.87
C ALA A 309 13.31 -5.88 -17.01
N PRO A 310 14.14 -4.91 -17.42
CA PRO A 310 14.22 -3.64 -16.71
C PRO A 310 12.85 -2.97 -16.61
N GLY A 311 12.41 -2.67 -15.38
CA GLY A 311 11.10 -2.09 -15.11
C GLY A 311 9.95 -3.10 -15.04
N ALA A 312 10.24 -4.40 -15.04
CA ALA A 312 9.25 -5.46 -14.91
C ALA A 312 8.34 -5.26 -13.68
N ILE A 313 7.10 -5.68 -13.82
CA ILE A 313 6.08 -5.64 -12.76
C ILE A 313 5.83 -7.08 -12.31
N ALA A 314 5.98 -7.34 -11.01
CA ALA A 314 5.68 -8.63 -10.42
C ALA A 314 4.64 -8.50 -9.31
N TYR A 315 3.67 -9.37 -9.30
CA TYR A 315 2.62 -9.45 -8.28
C TYR A 315 2.45 -10.89 -7.81
N HIS A 316 2.47 -11.11 -6.51
CA HIS A 316 2.18 -12.41 -5.92
C HIS A 316 1.09 -12.30 -4.87
N LEU A 317 -0.03 -12.96 -5.13
CA LEU A 317 -1.22 -12.95 -4.27
C LEU A 317 -1.10 -13.99 -3.15
N HIS A 318 -0.64 -13.56 -1.99
CA HIS A 318 -0.61 -14.37 -0.77
C HIS A 318 -0.57 -13.47 0.47
N SER A 319 -1.20 -13.87 1.56
CA SER A 319 -1.32 -13.07 2.78
C SER A 319 0.02 -12.64 3.39
N PHE A 320 1.08 -13.40 3.15
CA PHE A 320 2.42 -13.17 3.70
C PHE A 320 3.48 -12.84 2.65
N SER A 321 3.08 -12.53 1.40
CA SER A 321 4.05 -12.24 0.33
C SER A 321 5.02 -11.12 0.67
N ALA A 322 4.59 -10.13 1.43
CA ALA A 322 5.38 -8.99 1.88
C ALA A 322 5.65 -8.99 3.39
N ALA A 323 5.60 -10.14 4.07
CA ALA A 323 5.84 -10.22 5.52
C ALA A 323 7.26 -9.81 5.91
N ASP A 324 8.24 -10.06 5.04
CA ASP A 324 9.60 -9.53 5.12
C ASP A 324 10.10 -9.13 3.73
N PRO A 325 9.91 -7.87 3.30
CA PRO A 325 10.35 -7.41 1.97
C PRO A 325 11.87 -7.31 1.82
N ARG A 326 12.64 -7.47 2.91
CA ARG A 326 14.10 -7.41 2.90
C ARG A 326 14.77 -8.77 2.97
N SER A 327 14.03 -9.85 3.15
CA SER A 327 14.60 -11.19 3.05
C SER A 327 14.83 -11.56 1.59
N PRO A 328 16.05 -11.94 1.17
CA PRO A 328 16.30 -12.38 -0.20
C PRO A 328 15.78 -13.79 -0.50
N THR A 329 15.34 -14.52 0.52
CA THR A 329 15.02 -15.96 0.39
C THR A 329 13.65 -16.35 0.95
N GLN A 330 13.03 -15.47 1.74
CA GLN A 330 11.74 -15.77 2.39
C GLN A 330 10.63 -14.87 1.86
N ASN A 331 9.41 -15.40 1.91
CA ASN A 331 8.23 -14.77 1.34
C ASN A 331 8.41 -14.51 -0.17
N TRP A 332 7.82 -13.50 -0.75
CA TRP A 332 7.89 -13.30 -2.21
C TRP A 332 8.49 -11.96 -2.62
N VAL A 333 8.14 -10.88 -1.92
CA VAL A 333 8.55 -9.53 -2.36
C VAL A 333 10.07 -9.38 -2.37
N GLY A 334 10.75 -9.80 -1.30
CA GLY A 334 12.21 -9.73 -1.24
C GLY A 334 12.91 -10.54 -2.34
N PRO A 335 12.60 -11.84 -2.51
CA PRO A 335 13.14 -12.68 -3.60
C PRO A 335 12.84 -12.17 -5.01
N LEU A 336 11.66 -11.57 -5.24
CA LEU A 336 11.32 -11.00 -6.56
C LEU A 336 12.11 -9.71 -6.87
N VAL A 337 12.58 -9.00 -5.84
CA VAL A 337 13.39 -7.78 -5.98
C VAL A 337 14.88 -8.10 -6.03
N ALA A 338 15.32 -9.20 -5.42
CA ALA A 338 16.71 -9.65 -5.37
C ALA A 338 17.22 -10.09 -6.74
#